data_fcc0d5bdb3f64e634e0d04c5cfec3a7c
#
_entry.id   fcc0d5bdb3f64e634e0d04c5cfec3a7c
#
_cell.length_a   1.000
_cell.length_b   1.000
_cell.length_c   1.000
_cell.angle_alpha   90.00
_cell.angle_beta   90.00
_cell.angle_gamma   90.00
#
_symmetry.space_group_name_H-M   'P 1'
#
loop_
_entity.id
_entity.type
_entity.pdbx_description
1 polymer ?
#
loop_
_entity_poly.entity_id
_entity_poly.type
_entity_poly.pdbx_seq_one_letter_code
_entity_poly.pdbx_strand_id
1 'polypeptide(L)'
;MTEIEIIENLVDEMNEAGQKAAVTEATYKALYAQKRLMVVANAVTKKSIPDIEMEVDSELEKEHLAFLIAENKLTTTREALRAAQSRLDAWRSLAAG
;
A
#
# COMPACT_ATOMS: atom_id res chain seq x y z
N MET A 1 12.62 -26.24 -0.04
CA MET A 1 11.34 -25.60 -0.41
C MET A 1 11.16 -25.71 -1.93
N THR A 2 10.01 -26.19 -2.37
CA THR A 2 9.71 -26.29 -3.81
C THR A 2 9.24 -24.95 -4.36
N GLU A 3 9.32 -24.77 -5.70
CA GLU A 3 8.79 -23.56 -6.35
C GLU A 3 7.29 -23.38 -6.09
N ILE A 4 6.53 -24.47 -6.01
CA ILE A 4 5.10 -24.43 -5.71
C ILE A 4 4.86 -23.91 -4.29
N GLU A 5 5.63 -24.36 -3.31
CA GLU A 5 5.55 -23.87 -1.93
C GLU A 5 5.91 -22.40 -1.83
N ILE A 6 6.94 -21.95 -2.57
CA ILE A 6 7.33 -20.55 -2.64
C ILE A 6 6.17 -19.70 -3.19
N ILE A 7 5.52 -20.16 -4.26
CA ILE A 7 4.38 -19.46 -4.87
C ILE A 7 3.20 -19.39 -3.90
N GLU A 8 2.87 -20.51 -3.23
CA GLU A 8 1.78 -20.54 -2.25
C GLU A 8 2.04 -19.56 -1.10
N ASN A 9 3.27 -19.53 -0.58
CA ASN A 9 3.65 -18.58 0.48
C ASN A 9 3.55 -17.13 0.01
N LEU A 10 3.97 -16.85 -1.23
CA LEU A 10 3.89 -15.51 -1.80
C LEU A 10 2.44 -15.07 -2.06
N VAL A 11 1.55 -15.99 -2.42
CA VAL A 11 0.11 -15.69 -2.56
C VAL A 11 -0.47 -15.29 -1.21
N ASP A 12 -0.14 -16.03 -0.13
CA ASP A 12 -0.61 -15.70 1.21
C ASP A 12 -0.07 -14.34 1.68
N GLU A 13 1.22 -14.09 1.46
CA GLU A 13 1.84 -12.80 1.78
C GLU A 13 1.21 -11.65 0.99
N MET A 14 0.90 -11.88 -0.30
CA MET A 14 0.25 -10.90 -1.14
C MET A 14 -1.16 -10.56 -0.63
N ASN A 15 -1.92 -11.58 -0.21
CA ASN A 15 -3.26 -11.38 0.33
C ASN A 15 -3.21 -10.57 1.64
N GLU A 16 -2.28 -10.89 2.54
CA GLU A 16 -2.08 -10.14 3.78
C GLU A 16 -1.64 -8.70 3.49
N ALA A 17 -0.68 -8.52 2.59
CA ALA A 17 -0.19 -7.19 2.21
C ALA A 17 -1.29 -6.37 1.54
N GLY A 18 -2.14 -7.01 0.72
CA GLY A 18 -3.29 -6.36 0.08
C GLY A 18 -4.32 -5.88 1.10
N GLN A 19 -4.64 -6.70 2.09
CA GLN A 19 -5.57 -6.33 3.17
C GLN A 19 -5.00 -5.17 3.99
N LYS A 20 -3.74 -5.22 4.36
CA LYS A 20 -3.08 -4.17 5.12
C LYS A 20 -3.02 -2.85 4.33
N ALA A 21 -2.69 -2.92 3.03
CA ALA A 21 -2.69 -1.74 2.17
C ALA A 21 -4.08 -1.11 2.07
N ALA A 22 -5.13 -1.91 1.91
CA ALA A 22 -6.50 -1.42 1.84
C ALA A 22 -6.94 -0.76 3.16
N VAL A 23 -6.61 -1.36 4.30
CA VAL A 23 -6.95 -0.81 5.62
C VAL A 23 -6.20 0.49 5.89
N THR A 24 -4.90 0.53 5.62
CA THR A 24 -4.09 1.74 5.84
C THR A 24 -4.51 2.88 4.90
N GLU A 25 -4.87 2.56 3.66
CA GLU A 25 -5.40 3.54 2.70
C GLU A 25 -6.73 4.12 3.18
N ALA A 26 -7.68 3.26 3.57
CA ALA A 26 -8.99 3.69 4.05
C ALA A 26 -8.87 4.53 5.32
N THR A 27 -8.01 4.12 6.26
CA THR A 27 -7.74 4.86 7.49
C THR A 27 -7.14 6.23 7.19
N TYR A 28 -6.14 6.29 6.32
CA TYR A 28 -5.52 7.56 5.92
C TYR A 28 -6.52 8.49 5.26
N LYS A 29 -7.31 8.00 4.31
CA LYS A 29 -8.31 8.82 3.61
C LYS A 29 -9.39 9.37 4.56
N ALA A 30 -9.85 8.54 5.49
CA ALA A 30 -10.85 8.96 6.47
C ALA A 30 -10.28 10.04 7.42
N LEU A 31 -9.06 9.84 7.92
CA LEU A 31 -8.38 10.82 8.76
C LEU A 31 -8.07 12.10 8.01
N TYR A 32 -7.69 12.02 6.75
CA TYR A 32 -7.44 13.18 5.91
C TYR A 32 -8.70 14.06 5.77
N ALA A 33 -9.82 13.42 5.43
CA ALA A 33 -11.09 14.13 5.27
C ALA A 33 -11.52 14.81 6.59
N GLN A 34 -11.42 14.08 7.70
CA GLN A 34 -11.76 14.60 9.03
C GLN A 34 -10.86 15.76 9.44
N LYS A 35 -9.56 15.63 9.25
CA LYS A 35 -8.58 16.65 9.60
C LYS A 35 -8.75 17.91 8.77
N ARG A 36 -9.01 17.73 7.48
CA ARG A 36 -9.28 18.86 6.57
C ARG A 36 -10.47 19.68 7.03
N LEU A 37 -11.56 19.02 7.44
CA LEU A 37 -12.74 19.70 7.99
C LEU A 37 -12.39 20.46 9.27
N MET A 38 -11.58 19.86 10.15
CA MET A 38 -11.16 20.52 11.40
C MET A 38 -10.30 21.76 11.14
N VAL A 39 -9.35 21.67 10.20
CA VAL A 39 -8.49 22.79 9.83
C VAL A 39 -9.32 23.95 9.27
N VAL A 40 -10.26 23.65 8.40
CA VAL A 40 -11.16 24.67 7.82
C VAL A 40 -12.04 25.29 8.90
N ALA A 41 -12.63 24.48 9.78
CA ALA A 41 -13.51 24.92 10.83
C ALA A 41 -12.81 25.81 11.90
N ASN A 42 -11.54 25.53 12.17
CA ASN A 42 -10.74 26.23 13.19
C ASN A 42 -9.93 27.39 12.62
N ALA A 43 -9.99 27.66 11.32
CA ALA A 43 -9.26 28.77 10.71
C ALA A 43 -9.86 30.10 11.14
N VAL A 44 -9.05 31.00 11.69
CA VAL A 44 -9.46 32.38 12.08
C VAL A 44 -9.68 33.24 10.83
N THR A 45 -8.87 32.96 9.79
CA THR A 45 -8.98 33.64 8.50
C THR A 45 -9.10 32.57 7.42
N LYS A 46 -9.69 32.94 6.27
CA LYS A 46 -9.80 32.01 5.14
C LYS A 46 -8.42 31.59 4.66
N LYS A 47 -8.14 30.27 4.71
CA LYS A 47 -6.92 29.69 4.21
C LYS A 47 -7.07 29.27 2.76
N SER A 48 -5.98 29.36 1.99
CA SER A 48 -5.92 28.81 0.64
C SER A 48 -5.95 27.26 0.69
N ILE A 49 -6.39 26.63 -0.39
CA ILE A 49 -6.40 25.17 -0.50
C ILE A 49 -4.99 24.57 -0.27
N PRO A 50 -3.90 25.11 -0.89
CA PRO A 50 -2.56 24.60 -0.62
C PRO A 50 -2.14 24.69 0.84
N ASP A 51 -2.51 25.75 1.56
CA ASP A 51 -2.18 25.91 2.97
C ASP A 51 -2.92 24.88 3.84
N ILE A 52 -4.18 24.61 3.52
CA ILE A 52 -4.98 23.59 4.21
C ILE A 52 -4.34 22.22 4.01
N GLU A 53 -4.00 21.87 2.77
CA GLU A 53 -3.38 20.59 2.43
C GLU A 53 -2.03 20.42 3.13
N MET A 54 -1.22 21.46 3.16
CA MET A 54 0.08 21.43 3.85
C MET A 54 -0.07 21.15 5.34
N GLU A 55 -1.02 21.80 6.01
CA GLU A 55 -1.28 21.60 7.42
C GLU A 55 -1.78 20.19 7.71
N VAL A 56 -2.71 19.67 6.90
CA VAL A 56 -3.23 18.31 7.04
C VAL A 56 -2.12 17.29 6.80
N ASP A 57 -1.32 17.47 5.75
CA ASP A 57 -0.20 16.57 5.44
C ASP A 57 0.81 16.53 6.58
N SER A 58 1.12 17.68 7.17
CA SER A 58 2.03 17.76 8.31
C SER A 58 1.53 16.97 9.52
N GLU A 59 0.23 17.05 9.81
CA GLU A 59 -0.37 16.36 10.96
C GLU A 59 -0.59 14.86 10.73
N LEU A 60 -0.73 14.43 9.47
CA LEU A 60 -0.97 13.03 9.11
C LEU A 60 0.24 12.34 8.49
N GLU A 61 1.43 12.90 8.67
CA GLU A 61 2.67 12.37 8.10
C GLU A 61 2.90 10.90 8.47
N LYS A 62 2.66 10.53 9.72
CA LYS A 62 2.83 9.17 10.22
C LYS A 62 1.87 8.18 9.55
N GLU A 63 0.61 8.56 9.43
CA GLU A 63 -0.43 7.73 8.80
C GLU A 63 -0.21 7.61 7.30
N HIS A 64 0.24 8.68 6.66
CA HIS A 64 0.61 8.68 5.24
C HIS A 64 1.78 7.73 5.00
N LEU A 65 2.81 7.79 5.84
CA LEU A 65 3.96 6.89 5.75
C LEU A 65 3.55 5.42 5.92
N ALA A 66 2.68 5.13 6.88
CA ALA A 66 2.18 3.76 7.09
C ALA A 66 1.46 3.23 5.84
N PHE A 67 0.65 4.05 5.19
CA PHE A 67 -0.01 3.72 3.94
C PHE A 67 1.03 3.43 2.83
N LEU A 68 1.99 4.33 2.63
CA LEU A 68 3.02 4.16 1.60
C LEU A 68 3.87 2.90 1.81
N ILE A 69 4.22 2.60 3.05
CA ILE A 69 4.95 1.36 3.40
C ILE A 69 4.12 0.13 3.06
N ALA A 70 2.83 0.11 3.41
CA ALA A 70 1.95 -1.01 3.13
C ALA A 70 1.75 -1.21 1.62
N GLU A 71 1.58 -0.13 0.86
CA GLU A 71 1.45 -0.15 -0.59
C GLU A 71 2.72 -0.68 -1.27
N ASN A 72 3.88 -0.22 -0.81
CA ASN A 72 5.17 -0.69 -1.30
C ASN A 72 5.38 -2.18 -1.02
N LYS A 73 5.01 -2.65 0.16
CA LYS A 73 5.06 -4.08 0.52
C LYS A 73 4.21 -4.92 -0.43
N LEU A 74 3.00 -4.46 -0.75
CA LEU A 74 2.11 -5.13 -1.69
C LEU A 74 2.74 -5.21 -3.09
N THR A 75 3.28 -4.10 -3.58
CA THR A 75 3.94 -4.04 -4.90
C THR A 75 5.13 -4.99 -4.96
N THR A 76 5.99 -4.97 -3.95
CA THR A 76 7.17 -5.83 -3.86
C THR A 76 6.78 -7.31 -3.82
N THR A 77 5.74 -7.66 -3.07
CA THR A 77 5.26 -9.04 -2.99
C THR A 77 4.68 -9.51 -4.33
N ARG A 78 3.93 -8.64 -5.03
CA ARG A 78 3.42 -8.95 -6.38
C ARG A 78 4.55 -9.23 -7.37
N GLU A 79 5.61 -8.42 -7.33
CA GLU A 79 6.77 -8.60 -8.20
C GLU A 79 7.49 -9.91 -7.90
N ALA A 80 7.66 -10.26 -6.63
CA ALA A 80 8.25 -11.52 -6.20
C ALA A 80 7.42 -12.72 -6.67
N LEU A 81 6.08 -12.62 -6.59
CA LEU A 81 5.17 -13.66 -7.07
C LEU A 81 5.29 -13.85 -8.59
N ARG A 82 5.31 -12.76 -9.35
CA ARG A 82 5.51 -12.83 -10.81
C ARG A 82 6.83 -13.49 -11.18
N ALA A 83 7.91 -13.13 -10.49
CA ALA A 83 9.22 -13.72 -10.72
C ALA A 83 9.21 -15.23 -10.43
N ALA A 84 8.57 -15.65 -9.33
CA ALA A 84 8.46 -17.07 -8.97
C ALA A 84 7.64 -17.85 -10.01
N GLN A 85 6.53 -17.27 -10.47
CA GLN A 85 5.69 -17.88 -11.52
C GLN A 85 6.46 -18.02 -12.84
N SER A 86 7.24 -17.00 -13.21
CA SER A 86 8.07 -17.04 -14.41
C SER A 86 9.13 -18.14 -14.33
N ARG A 87 9.76 -18.33 -13.17
CA ARG A 87 10.73 -19.41 -12.96
C ARG A 87 10.08 -20.78 -13.09
N LEU A 88 8.89 -20.94 -12.52
CA LEU A 88 8.16 -22.21 -12.62
C LEU A 88 7.77 -22.51 -14.06
N ASP A 89 7.29 -21.52 -14.81
CA ASP A 89 6.92 -21.66 -16.21
C ASP A 89 8.13 -22.02 -17.08
N ALA A 90 9.27 -21.39 -16.85
CA ALA A 90 10.52 -21.71 -17.54
C ALA A 90 10.97 -23.15 -17.25
N TRP A 91 10.88 -23.58 -15.99
CA TRP A 91 11.22 -24.93 -15.59
C TRP A 91 10.30 -25.97 -16.25
N ARG A 92 9.00 -25.70 -16.28
CA ARG A 92 8.01 -26.56 -16.95
C ARG A 92 8.27 -26.68 -18.46
N SER A 93 8.63 -25.58 -19.10
CA SER A 93 8.98 -25.56 -20.52
C SER A 93 10.22 -26.42 -20.82
N LEU A 94 11.24 -26.34 -19.97
CA LEU A 94 12.45 -27.16 -20.10
C LEU A 94 12.15 -28.66 -19.87
N ALA A 95 11.29 -28.94 -18.89
CA ALA A 95 10.90 -30.32 -18.59
C ALA A 95 10.01 -30.94 -19.68
N ALA A 96 9.19 -30.15 -20.35
CA ALA A 96 8.30 -30.58 -21.42
C ALA A 96 9.02 -30.72 -22.78
N GLY A 97 10.09 -29.95 -22.97
CA GLY A 97 10.87 -29.95 -24.18
C GLY A 97 11.88 -31.07 -24.25
#